data_7a247d6be9b4a5a8eff392a7b72f7b04
#
_entry.id   7a247d6be9b4a5a8eff392a7b72f7b04
#
_cell.length_a   1.000
_cell.length_b   1.000
_cell.length_c   1.000
_cell.angle_alpha   90.00
_cell.angle_beta   90.00
_cell.angle_gamma   90.00
#
_symmetry.space_group_name_H-M   'P 1'
#
loop_
_entity.id
_entity.type
_entity.pdbx_description
1 polymer ?
#
loop_
_entity_poly.entity_id
_entity_poly.type
_entity_poly.pdbx_seq_one_letter_code
_entity_poly.pdbx_strand_id
1 'polypeptide(L)'
;QKNVHVLSENLIEIENEQEDDLEENIQRLQRFILELKELDRALILLYLEDKSYGEISEILGITVTNVATKLSRIKVQLKLKFKSL
;
A
#
# COMPACT_ATOMS: atom_id res chain seq x y z
N GLN A 1 -8.36 -7.62 -9.21
CA GLN A 1 -8.99 -8.39 -8.18
C GLN A 1 -8.03 -9.15 -7.33
N LYS A 2 -7.14 -9.90 -7.96
CA LYS A 2 -6.09 -10.55 -7.20
C LYS A 2 -5.28 -9.54 -6.44
N ASN A 3 -5.02 -8.41 -7.06
CA ASN A 3 -4.22 -7.39 -6.45
C ASN A 3 -4.87 -6.83 -5.20
N VAL A 4 -6.16 -6.61 -5.26
CA VAL A 4 -6.89 -6.11 -4.11
C VAL A 4 -6.90 -7.14 -2.99
N HIS A 5 -7.07 -8.40 -3.36
CA HIS A 5 -7.07 -9.47 -2.38
C HIS A 5 -5.70 -9.58 -1.69
N VAL A 6 -4.64 -9.54 -2.48
CA VAL A 6 -3.29 -9.60 -1.94
C VAL A 6 -3.01 -8.41 -1.03
N LEU A 7 -3.48 -7.25 -1.43
CA LEU A 7 -3.30 -6.06 -0.62
C LEU A 7 -3.93 -6.25 0.75
N SER A 8 -5.16 -6.76 0.79
CA SER A 8 -5.84 -6.99 2.06
C SER A 8 -5.05 -7.95 2.94
N GLU A 9 -4.53 -9.01 2.35
CA GLU A 9 -3.81 -10.00 3.14
C GLU A 9 -2.49 -9.47 3.64
N ASN A 10 -1.80 -8.66 2.83
CA ASN A 10 -0.45 -8.25 3.15
C ASN A 10 -0.39 -6.96 3.93
N LEU A 11 -1.33 -6.06 3.71
CA LEU A 11 -1.28 -4.73 4.30
C LEU A 11 -2.29 -4.55 5.42
N ILE A 12 -3.45 -5.17 5.27
CA ILE A 12 -4.54 -4.98 6.22
C ILE A 12 -5.07 -6.34 6.61
N GLU A 13 -4.63 -6.84 7.71
CA GLU A 13 -5.09 -8.15 8.18
C GLU A 13 -6.28 -7.96 9.08
N ILE A 14 -7.38 -7.52 8.48
CA ILE A 14 -8.60 -7.23 9.20
C ILE A 14 -9.81 -7.85 8.54
N GLU A 15 -9.59 -8.94 7.82
CA GLU A 15 -10.68 -9.56 7.08
C GLU A 15 -11.79 -10.07 7.99
N ASN A 16 -11.51 -10.22 9.27
CA ASN A 16 -12.53 -10.66 10.22
C ASN A 16 -13.26 -9.52 10.87
N GLU A 17 -12.93 -8.30 10.49
CA GLU A 17 -13.57 -7.13 11.05
C GLU A 17 -14.96 -6.97 10.51
N GLN A 18 -15.77 -6.23 11.23
CA GLN A 18 -17.11 -5.93 10.78
C GLN A 18 -17.06 -4.91 9.65
N GLU A 19 -18.18 -4.81 8.93
CA GLU A 19 -18.23 -3.91 7.78
C GLU A 19 -17.87 -2.47 8.16
N ASP A 20 -18.39 -2.02 9.30
CA ASP A 20 -18.13 -0.66 9.75
C ASP A 20 -16.65 -0.45 9.99
N ASP A 21 -16.00 -1.43 10.61
CA ASP A 21 -14.57 -1.35 10.87
C ASP A 21 -13.79 -1.39 9.57
N LEU A 22 -14.26 -2.18 8.61
CA LEU A 22 -13.59 -2.27 7.33
C LEU A 22 -13.63 -0.95 6.59
N GLU A 23 -14.78 -0.31 6.58
CA GLU A 23 -14.90 0.98 5.91
C GLU A 23 -14.02 2.02 6.58
N GLU A 24 -13.99 2.02 7.89
CA GLU A 24 -13.15 2.93 8.64
C GLU A 24 -11.68 2.69 8.33
N ASN A 25 -11.29 1.44 8.21
CA ASN A 25 -9.91 1.11 7.90
C ASN A 25 -9.54 1.50 6.47
N ILE A 26 -10.48 1.41 5.56
CA ILE A 26 -10.24 1.86 4.20
C ILE A 26 -10.00 3.37 4.19
N GLN A 27 -10.76 4.11 4.97
CA GLN A 27 -10.56 5.56 5.06
C GLN A 27 -9.20 5.89 5.67
N ARG A 28 -8.78 5.11 6.65
CA ARG A 28 -7.46 5.30 7.23
C ARG A 28 -6.37 5.02 6.22
N LEU A 29 -6.55 3.98 5.42
CA LEU A 29 -5.60 3.67 4.37
C LEU A 29 -5.49 4.83 3.39
N GLN A 30 -6.63 5.37 2.99
CA GLN A 30 -6.63 6.49 2.05
C GLN A 30 -5.92 7.69 2.64
N ARG A 31 -6.16 7.99 3.91
CA ARG A 31 -5.47 9.11 4.57
C ARG A 31 -3.97 8.85 4.66
N PHE A 32 -3.60 7.61 4.97
CA PHE A 32 -2.19 7.27 5.03
C PHE A 32 -1.52 7.53 3.69
N ILE A 33 -2.17 7.11 2.60
CA ILE A 33 -1.62 7.32 1.27
C ILE A 33 -1.46 8.80 0.98
N LEU A 34 -2.44 9.60 1.36
CA LEU A 34 -2.38 11.04 1.11
C LEU A 34 -1.28 11.72 1.91
N GLU A 35 -0.88 11.15 3.03
CA GLU A 35 0.19 11.72 3.85
C GLU A 35 1.57 11.35 3.35
N LEU A 36 1.67 10.39 2.44
CA LEU A 36 2.95 9.98 1.90
C LEU A 36 3.54 11.06 1.01
N LYS A 37 4.87 11.05 0.92
CA LYS A 37 5.55 11.91 -0.03
C LYS A 37 5.13 11.52 -1.44
N GLU A 38 5.33 12.46 -2.34
CA GLU A 38 4.84 12.32 -3.70
C GLU A 38 5.29 11.01 -4.35
N LEU A 39 6.58 10.72 -4.25
CA LEU A 39 7.11 9.51 -4.87
C LEU A 39 6.53 8.25 -4.23
N ASP A 40 6.46 8.23 -2.91
CA ASP A 40 5.94 7.07 -2.20
C ASP A 40 4.46 6.86 -2.52
N ARG A 41 3.73 7.94 -2.66
CA ARG A 41 2.32 7.86 -3.02
C ARG A 41 2.14 7.27 -4.40
N ALA A 42 2.97 7.71 -5.35
CA ALA A 42 2.91 7.15 -6.70
C ALA A 42 3.24 5.67 -6.69
N LEU A 43 4.24 5.29 -5.90
CA LEU A 43 4.63 3.90 -5.78
C LEU A 43 3.49 3.02 -5.31
N ILE A 44 2.86 3.42 -4.20
CA ILE A 44 1.81 2.58 -3.63
C ILE A 44 0.59 2.54 -4.53
N LEU A 45 0.27 3.63 -5.20
CA LEU A 45 -0.88 3.64 -6.10
C LEU A 45 -0.65 2.76 -7.30
N LEU A 46 0.56 2.77 -7.87
CA LEU A 46 0.87 1.89 -8.99
C LEU A 46 0.86 0.44 -8.55
N TYR A 47 1.34 0.17 -7.36
CA TYR A 47 1.31 -1.17 -6.81
C TYR A 47 -0.13 -1.66 -6.67
N LEU A 48 -1.02 -0.80 -6.23
CA LEU A 48 -2.43 -1.15 -6.07
C LEU A 48 -3.11 -1.37 -7.41
N GLU A 49 -2.56 -0.80 -8.47
CA GLU A 49 -3.08 -1.01 -9.81
C GLU A 49 -2.50 -2.25 -10.48
N ASP A 50 -1.83 -3.08 -9.70
CA ASP A 50 -1.32 -4.35 -10.19
C ASP A 50 -0.17 -4.19 -11.18
N LYS A 51 0.57 -3.11 -11.06
CA LYS A 51 1.76 -2.94 -11.87
C LYS A 51 2.90 -3.75 -11.27
N SER A 52 3.70 -4.35 -12.15
CA SER A 52 4.87 -5.08 -11.68
C SER A 52 5.95 -4.11 -11.22
N TYR A 53 6.90 -4.62 -10.43
CA TYR A 53 8.02 -3.79 -9.99
C TYR A 53 8.79 -3.23 -11.18
N GLY A 54 8.92 -4.05 -12.23
CA GLY A 54 9.60 -3.57 -13.43
C GLY A 54 8.86 -2.41 -14.08
N GLU A 55 7.54 -2.53 -14.16
CA GLU A 55 6.73 -1.47 -14.75
C GLU A 55 6.81 -0.21 -13.91
N ILE A 56 6.73 -0.36 -12.59
CA ILE A 56 6.82 0.79 -11.70
C ILE A 56 8.18 1.45 -11.85
N SER A 57 9.22 0.64 -11.93
CA SER A 57 10.57 1.13 -12.12
C SER A 57 10.66 2.00 -13.37
N GLU A 58 10.08 1.54 -14.47
CA GLU A 58 10.12 2.29 -15.71
C GLU A 58 9.31 3.58 -15.63
N ILE A 59 8.14 3.48 -15.02
CA ILE A 59 7.26 4.66 -14.94
C ILE A 59 7.89 5.75 -14.09
N LEU A 60 8.47 5.38 -12.97
CA LEU A 60 8.98 6.35 -12.02
C LEU A 60 10.45 6.68 -12.22
N GLY A 61 11.15 5.94 -13.08
CA GLY A 61 12.55 6.24 -13.36
C GLY A 61 13.48 5.88 -12.22
N ILE A 62 13.16 4.87 -11.45
CA ILE A 62 14.02 4.38 -10.37
C ILE A 62 14.27 2.90 -10.62
N THR A 63 15.23 2.35 -9.89
CA THR A 63 15.57 0.94 -10.08
C THR A 63 14.53 0.03 -9.46
N VAL A 64 14.48 -1.21 -9.94
CA VAL A 64 13.58 -2.21 -9.37
C VAL A 64 13.93 -2.44 -7.89
N THR A 65 15.21 -2.42 -7.56
CA THR A 65 15.62 -2.58 -6.18
C THR A 65 15.04 -1.44 -5.31
N ASN A 66 15.07 -0.22 -5.83
CA ASN A 66 14.50 0.91 -5.10
C ASN A 66 12.99 0.76 -4.94
N VAL A 67 12.32 0.27 -5.98
CA VAL A 67 10.88 0.03 -5.89
C VAL A 67 10.60 -0.95 -4.75
N ALA A 68 11.31 -2.06 -4.72
CA ALA A 68 11.10 -3.08 -3.71
C ALA A 68 11.38 -2.54 -2.32
N THR A 69 12.48 -1.83 -2.16
CA THR A 69 12.86 -1.31 -0.85
C THR A 69 11.84 -0.28 -0.35
N LYS A 70 11.43 0.62 -1.22
CA LYS A 70 10.48 1.65 -0.82
C LYS A 70 9.12 1.07 -0.50
N LEU A 71 8.65 0.12 -1.30
CA LEU A 71 7.38 -0.51 -1.02
C LEU A 71 7.43 -1.30 0.29
N SER A 72 8.55 -1.95 0.56
CA SER A 72 8.70 -2.67 1.82
C SER A 72 8.58 -1.72 3.00
N ARG A 73 9.21 -0.56 2.91
CA ARG A 73 9.12 0.44 3.98
C ARG A 73 7.71 0.97 4.15
N ILE A 74 7.04 1.23 3.04
CA ILE A 74 5.68 1.73 3.10
C ILE A 74 4.78 0.70 3.77
N LYS A 75 4.95 -0.56 3.44
CA LYS A 75 4.15 -1.62 4.05
C LYS A 75 4.39 -1.70 5.56
N VAL A 76 5.62 -1.54 5.99
CA VAL A 76 5.93 -1.56 7.41
C VAL A 76 5.26 -0.38 8.11
N GLN A 77 5.36 0.80 7.52
CA GLN A 77 4.74 1.98 8.09
C GLN A 77 3.23 1.82 8.20
N LEU A 78 2.64 1.25 7.17
CA LEU A 78 1.21 1.03 7.15
C LEU A 78 0.79 0.08 8.26
N LYS A 79 1.52 -1.01 8.41
CA LYS A 79 1.21 -1.96 9.46
C LYS A 79 1.31 -1.34 10.84
N LEU A 80 2.32 -0.51 11.05
CA LEU A 80 2.48 0.16 12.33
C LEU A 80 1.32 1.11 12.61
N LYS A 81 0.86 1.80 11.59
CA LYS A 81 -0.27 2.71 11.74
C LYS A 81 -1.52 1.96 12.17
N PHE A 82 -1.77 0.82 11.56
CA PHE A 82 -2.95 0.05 11.90
C PHE A 82 -2.83 -0.62 13.25
N LYS A 83 -1.62 -0.96 13.65
CA LYS A 83 -1.43 -1.59 14.95
C LYS A 83 -1.64 -0.63 16.09
N SER A 84 -1.30 0.63 15.89
CA SER A 84 -1.41 1.61 16.95
C SER A 84 -2.85 2.04 17.21
N LEU A 85 -3.76 1.47 16.48
CA LEU A 85 -5.18 1.74 16.64
C LEU A 85 -5.84 0.67 17.48
#